data_4a11cab6500ee637e540159b45eea6e3
#
_entry.id   4a11cab6500ee637e540159b45eea6e3
#
_cell.length_a   1.000
_cell.length_b   1.000
_cell.length_c   1.000
_cell.angle_alpha   90.00
_cell.angle_beta   90.00
_cell.angle_gamma   90.00
#
_symmetry.space_group_name_H-M   'P 1'
#
loop_
_entity.id
_entity.type
_entity.pdbx_description
1 polymer ?
#
loop_
_entity_poly.entity_id
_entity_poly.type
_entity_poly.pdbx_seq_one_letter_code
_entity_poly.pdbx_strand_id
1 'polypeptide(L)'
;MTAIKNNNIFKPVKMSNLGRFLLLGIIILSSSFKLSNNAFHAFHTSLTEMRYNAKSKGFEVSLRVFTDDLEKVLSHDNQNKKIVIENNDKNDALVEQYVKKHFMLVNSKNQLKAIQYIGKEKEGDATWIYLELPINEAISGLKLKNDVLIDMFEDQTNIVNVFVKEEKTSFIFNAKTKIFSINFE
;
A
#
# COMPACT_ATOMS: atom_id res chain seq x y z
N MET A 1 7.50 79.19 2.39
CA MET A 1 7.20 77.74 2.44
C MET A 1 7.75 77.10 1.17
N THR A 2 8.93 76.51 1.27
CA THR A 2 9.68 75.99 0.10
C THR A 2 9.59 74.46 0.15
N ALA A 3 8.94 73.89 -0.90
CA ALA A 3 8.75 72.45 -1.05
C ALA A 3 10.07 71.81 -1.55
N ILE A 4 10.64 70.89 -0.77
CA ILE A 4 11.77 70.09 -1.17
C ILE A 4 11.30 68.89 -1.99
N LYS A 5 11.62 68.91 -3.27
CA LYS A 5 11.34 67.86 -4.24
C LYS A 5 12.43 66.80 -4.18
N ASN A 6 12.15 65.68 -3.52
CA ASN A 6 13.11 64.59 -3.37
C ASN A 6 12.98 63.64 -4.57
N ASN A 7 13.84 63.80 -5.57
CA ASN A 7 13.91 62.90 -6.73
C ASN A 7 14.93 61.80 -6.49
N ASN A 8 14.53 60.71 -5.84
CA ASN A 8 15.31 59.49 -5.83
C ASN A 8 15.10 58.75 -7.16
N ILE A 9 15.98 59.04 -8.13
CA ILE A 9 16.03 58.30 -9.39
C ILE A 9 16.88 57.06 -9.16
N PHE A 10 16.26 55.90 -8.99
CA PHE A 10 16.94 54.60 -9.07
C PHE A 10 17.54 54.44 -10.48
N LYS A 11 18.88 54.57 -10.59
CA LYS A 11 19.58 54.22 -11.85
C LYS A 11 19.61 52.74 -12.03
N PRO A 12 19.14 52.14 -13.16
CA PRO A 12 19.25 50.73 -13.41
C PRO A 12 20.73 50.34 -13.49
N VAL A 13 21.11 49.32 -12.72
CA VAL A 13 22.46 48.76 -12.76
C VAL A 13 22.66 48.07 -14.10
N LYS A 14 23.59 48.59 -14.92
CA LYS A 14 23.98 48.03 -16.21
C LYS A 14 24.80 46.75 -15.96
N MET A 15 24.16 45.57 -15.97
CA MET A 15 24.86 44.29 -15.85
C MET A 15 25.71 44.04 -17.11
N SER A 16 26.98 43.64 -16.91
CA SER A 16 27.86 43.22 -18.00
C SER A 16 27.33 41.96 -18.68
N ASN A 17 27.67 41.75 -19.95
CA ASN A 17 27.24 40.54 -20.67
C ASN A 17 27.67 39.23 -19.93
N LEU A 18 28.82 39.27 -19.28
CA LEU A 18 29.30 38.14 -18.42
C LEU A 18 28.35 37.86 -17.24
N GLY A 19 27.80 38.90 -16.59
CA GLY A 19 26.83 38.74 -15.50
C GLY A 19 25.47 38.18 -15.98
N ARG A 20 25.07 38.50 -17.21
CA ARG A 20 23.84 37.92 -17.82
C ARG A 20 24.01 36.43 -18.16
N PHE A 21 25.16 36.03 -18.65
CA PHE A 21 25.45 34.60 -18.93
C PHE A 21 25.57 33.80 -17.63
N LEU A 22 26.13 34.36 -16.56
CA LEU A 22 26.17 33.72 -15.24
C LEU A 22 24.78 33.52 -14.64
N LEU A 23 23.90 34.51 -14.75
CA LEU A 23 22.52 34.44 -14.28
C LEU A 23 21.69 33.39 -15.06
N LEU A 24 21.85 33.34 -16.39
CA LEU A 24 21.24 32.31 -17.25
C LEU A 24 21.76 30.91 -16.92
N GLY A 25 23.05 30.76 -16.62
CA GLY A 25 23.65 29.50 -16.21
C GLY A 25 23.06 28.96 -14.90
N ILE A 26 22.83 29.85 -13.90
CA ILE A 26 22.23 29.49 -12.61
C ILE A 26 20.75 29.06 -12.77
N ILE A 27 19.99 29.71 -13.66
CA ILE A 27 18.59 29.37 -13.93
C ILE A 27 18.49 27.99 -14.62
N ILE A 28 19.43 27.66 -15.52
CA ILE A 28 19.44 26.37 -16.20
C ILE A 28 19.85 25.23 -15.24
N LEU A 29 20.78 25.47 -14.32
CA LEU A 29 21.16 24.48 -13.30
C LEU A 29 20.03 24.19 -12.29
N SER A 30 19.20 25.17 -11.94
CA SER A 30 18.12 25.01 -11.00
C SER A 30 16.90 24.24 -11.57
N SER A 31 16.75 24.21 -12.89
CA SER A 31 15.64 23.47 -13.54
C SER A 31 15.87 21.95 -13.69
N SER A 32 17.07 21.45 -13.35
CA SER A 32 17.43 20.02 -13.51
C SER A 32 17.15 19.17 -12.28
N PHE A 33 16.77 19.75 -11.15
CA PHE A 33 16.35 19.01 -9.97
C PHE A 33 14.88 18.63 -10.06
N LYS A 34 14.55 17.68 -10.94
CA LYS A 34 13.34 16.88 -10.72
C LYS A 34 13.64 15.97 -9.52
N LEU A 35 13.20 16.36 -8.33
CA LEU A 35 13.07 15.42 -7.24
C LEU A 35 12.09 14.35 -7.70
N SER A 36 12.62 13.21 -8.12
CA SER A 36 11.83 11.99 -8.22
C SER A 36 11.45 11.62 -6.79
N ASN A 37 10.25 11.97 -6.37
CA ASN A 37 9.64 11.48 -5.13
C ASN A 37 9.26 10.01 -5.34
N ASN A 38 10.24 9.15 -5.60
CA ASN A 38 10.10 7.74 -5.31
C ASN A 38 10.28 7.62 -3.80
N ALA A 39 9.20 7.73 -3.07
CA ALA A 39 9.17 7.34 -1.67
C ALA A 39 9.40 5.83 -1.63
N PHE A 40 10.68 5.41 -1.59
CA PHE A 40 11.04 4.06 -1.19
C PHE A 40 10.80 4.00 0.32
N HIS A 41 9.73 3.33 0.73
CA HIS A 41 9.61 3.00 2.14
C HIS A 41 10.70 2.00 2.52
N ALA A 42 11.28 2.22 3.70
CA ALA A 42 12.42 1.44 4.19
C ALA A 42 12.03 -0.02 4.54
N PHE A 43 10.75 -0.38 4.51
CA PHE A 43 10.23 -1.68 4.94
C PHE A 43 9.01 -2.08 4.11
N HIS A 44 8.98 -3.33 3.62
CA HIS A 44 7.80 -3.91 3.01
C HIS A 44 6.93 -4.53 4.11
N THR A 45 5.78 -3.93 4.38
CA THR A 45 4.86 -4.40 5.42
C THR A 45 3.41 -4.35 4.96
N SER A 46 2.62 -5.30 5.44
CA SER A 46 1.17 -5.24 5.35
C SER A 46 0.53 -5.37 6.73
N LEU A 47 -0.66 -4.79 6.89
CA LEU A 47 -1.48 -4.94 8.08
C LEU A 47 -2.85 -5.48 7.68
N THR A 48 -3.26 -6.57 8.32
CA THR A 48 -4.58 -7.15 8.13
C THR A 48 -5.34 -7.17 9.44
N GLU A 49 -6.59 -6.73 9.43
CA GLU A 49 -7.55 -6.97 10.48
C GLU A 49 -8.58 -8.00 9.99
N MET A 50 -8.77 -9.07 10.77
CA MET A 50 -9.80 -10.09 10.57
C MET A 50 -10.73 -10.06 11.76
N ARG A 51 -11.97 -9.63 11.57
CA ARG A 51 -12.99 -9.56 12.63
C ARG A 51 -14.08 -10.58 12.38
N TYR A 52 -14.28 -11.49 13.35
CA TYR A 52 -15.38 -12.45 13.27
C TYR A 52 -16.70 -11.77 13.56
N ASN A 53 -17.59 -11.79 12.59
CA ASN A 53 -18.96 -11.33 12.73
C ASN A 53 -19.89 -12.55 12.92
N ALA A 54 -20.45 -12.69 14.14
CA ALA A 54 -21.33 -13.81 14.47
C ALA A 54 -22.69 -13.76 13.73
N LYS A 55 -23.14 -12.58 13.26
CA LYS A 55 -24.39 -12.46 12.50
C LYS A 55 -24.24 -12.99 11.08
N SER A 56 -23.17 -12.60 10.38
CA SER A 56 -22.84 -13.08 9.03
C SER A 56 -22.17 -14.45 9.04
N LYS A 57 -21.75 -14.96 10.21
CA LYS A 57 -20.99 -16.21 10.39
C LYS A 57 -19.75 -16.24 9.51
N GLY A 58 -18.92 -15.21 9.61
CA GLY A 58 -17.71 -15.09 8.79
C GLY A 58 -16.73 -14.06 9.34
N PHE A 59 -15.55 -14.04 8.76
CA PHE A 59 -14.60 -12.96 9.00
C PHE A 59 -14.78 -11.84 8.00
N GLU A 60 -14.88 -10.62 8.49
CA GLU A 60 -14.69 -9.39 7.74
C GLU A 60 -13.20 -9.04 7.80
N VAL A 61 -12.60 -8.82 6.65
CA VAL A 61 -11.14 -8.64 6.52
C VAL A 61 -10.86 -7.34 5.81
N SER A 62 -9.98 -6.53 6.41
CA SER A 62 -9.37 -5.38 5.78
C SER A 62 -7.84 -5.58 5.73
N LEU A 63 -7.30 -5.69 4.53
CA LEU A 63 -5.89 -5.88 4.25
C LEU A 63 -5.33 -4.58 3.69
N ARG A 64 -4.37 -3.96 4.39
CA ARG A 64 -3.65 -2.77 3.96
C ARG A 64 -2.28 -3.14 3.43
N VAL A 65 -1.96 -2.72 2.23
CA VAL A 65 -0.64 -2.85 1.59
C VAL A 65 -0.18 -1.49 1.06
N PHE A 66 1.12 -1.32 0.82
CA PHE A 66 1.59 -0.17 0.07
C PHE A 66 1.17 -0.28 -1.39
N THR A 67 0.66 0.82 -1.94
CA THR A 67 0.09 0.82 -3.29
C THR A 67 1.14 0.50 -4.36
N ASP A 68 2.33 1.08 -4.24
CA ASP A 68 3.41 0.87 -5.21
C ASP A 68 3.97 -0.57 -5.18
N ASP A 69 3.94 -1.25 -4.02
CA ASP A 69 4.32 -2.66 -3.92
C ASP A 69 3.26 -3.57 -4.54
N LEU A 70 1.97 -3.25 -4.33
CA LEU A 70 0.88 -3.95 -4.99
C LEU A 70 0.95 -3.77 -6.53
N GLU A 71 1.20 -2.56 -7.00
CA GLU A 71 1.37 -2.25 -8.42
C GLU A 71 2.54 -3.01 -9.05
N LYS A 72 3.67 -3.13 -8.33
CA LYS A 72 4.85 -3.88 -8.79
C LYS A 72 4.53 -5.37 -8.99
N VAL A 73 3.92 -6.01 -7.97
CA VAL A 73 3.62 -7.45 -8.06
C VAL A 73 2.55 -7.73 -9.11
N LEU A 74 1.49 -6.92 -9.19
CA LEU A 74 0.45 -7.08 -10.20
C LEU A 74 0.99 -6.87 -11.62
N SER A 75 1.91 -5.90 -11.80
CA SER A 75 2.55 -5.67 -13.09
C SER A 75 3.45 -6.85 -13.48
N HIS A 76 4.23 -7.38 -12.53
CA HIS A 76 5.06 -8.57 -12.74
C HIS A 76 4.21 -9.79 -13.15
N ASP A 77 3.15 -10.09 -12.42
CA ASP A 77 2.27 -11.23 -12.67
C ASP A 77 1.47 -11.08 -13.97
N ASN A 78 1.28 -9.85 -14.44
CA ASN A 78 0.61 -9.53 -15.69
C ASN A 78 1.61 -9.25 -16.85
N GLN A 79 2.62 -10.11 -17.00
CA GLN A 79 3.61 -10.06 -18.09
C GLN A 79 4.38 -8.73 -18.16
N ASN A 80 4.66 -8.11 -17.02
CA ASN A 80 5.31 -6.80 -16.88
C ASN A 80 4.52 -5.63 -17.52
N LYS A 81 3.23 -5.82 -17.79
CA LYS A 81 2.37 -4.71 -18.20
C LYS A 81 2.12 -3.81 -17.00
N LYS A 82 2.46 -2.53 -17.14
CA LYS A 82 2.30 -1.55 -16.06
C LYS A 82 0.85 -1.51 -15.56
N ILE A 83 0.65 -1.81 -14.29
CA ILE A 83 -0.61 -1.66 -13.56
C ILE A 83 -0.48 -0.43 -12.65
N VAL A 84 -1.51 0.39 -12.60
CA VAL A 84 -1.64 1.54 -11.70
C VAL A 84 -2.95 1.38 -10.95
N ILE A 85 -2.88 1.45 -9.63
CA ILE A 85 -4.04 1.32 -8.74
C ILE A 85 -4.57 2.71 -8.40
N GLU A 86 -5.84 2.91 -8.74
CA GLU A 86 -6.61 4.09 -8.39
C GLU A 86 -8.02 3.69 -7.92
N ASN A 87 -8.70 4.61 -7.26
CA ASN A 87 -10.12 4.42 -6.97
C ASN A 87 -10.90 4.42 -8.30
N ASN A 88 -11.82 3.48 -8.45
CA ASN A 88 -12.65 3.31 -9.67
C ASN A 88 -11.86 2.90 -10.94
N ASP A 89 -10.65 2.36 -10.83
CA ASP A 89 -9.98 1.71 -11.95
C ASP A 89 -10.66 0.37 -12.32
N LYS A 90 -10.10 -0.36 -13.31
CA LYS A 90 -10.63 -1.64 -13.78
C LYS A 90 -9.79 -2.84 -13.30
N ASN A 91 -8.98 -2.66 -12.25
CA ASN A 91 -8.02 -3.67 -11.80
C ASN A 91 -8.54 -4.58 -10.68
N ASP A 92 -9.82 -4.45 -10.28
CA ASP A 92 -10.42 -5.28 -9.22
C ASP A 92 -10.23 -6.78 -9.46
N ALA A 93 -10.43 -7.25 -10.68
CA ALA A 93 -10.26 -8.66 -11.01
C ALA A 93 -8.81 -9.15 -10.82
N LEU A 94 -7.81 -8.32 -11.11
CA LEU A 94 -6.40 -8.64 -10.89
C LEU A 94 -6.07 -8.68 -9.39
N VAL A 95 -6.55 -7.70 -8.63
CA VAL A 95 -6.39 -7.65 -7.17
C VAL A 95 -7.07 -8.84 -6.51
N GLU A 96 -8.31 -9.17 -6.90
CA GLU A 96 -9.05 -10.33 -6.40
C GLU A 96 -8.30 -11.63 -6.66
N GLN A 97 -7.85 -11.86 -7.89
CA GLN A 97 -7.09 -13.06 -8.26
C GLN A 97 -5.81 -13.19 -7.45
N TYR A 98 -5.07 -12.08 -7.30
CA TYR A 98 -3.84 -12.03 -6.54
C TYR A 98 -4.08 -12.37 -5.07
N VAL A 99 -5.02 -11.69 -4.42
CA VAL A 99 -5.28 -11.89 -2.99
C VAL A 99 -5.79 -13.30 -2.71
N LYS A 100 -6.68 -13.85 -3.53
CA LYS A 100 -7.17 -15.23 -3.37
C LYS A 100 -6.07 -16.30 -3.48
N LYS A 101 -5.00 -16.01 -4.18
CA LYS A 101 -3.83 -16.91 -4.31
C LYS A 101 -2.90 -16.82 -3.10
N HIS A 102 -2.76 -15.62 -2.48
CA HIS A 102 -1.76 -15.34 -1.47
C HIS A 102 -2.30 -15.20 -0.05
N PHE A 103 -3.61 -15.05 0.11
CA PHE A 103 -4.29 -15.01 1.41
C PHE A 103 -5.34 -16.10 1.43
N MET A 104 -5.12 -17.16 2.23
CA MET A 104 -5.96 -18.36 2.22
C MET A 104 -6.29 -18.80 3.63
N LEU A 105 -7.53 -19.24 3.84
CA LEU A 105 -7.98 -19.87 5.07
C LEU A 105 -8.41 -21.31 4.79
N VAL A 106 -7.92 -22.27 5.58
CA VAL A 106 -8.31 -23.67 5.48
C VAL A 106 -8.80 -24.17 6.83
N ASN A 107 -9.72 -25.11 6.82
CA ASN A 107 -10.19 -25.74 8.04
C ASN A 107 -9.27 -26.87 8.54
N SER A 108 -9.62 -27.48 9.68
CA SER A 108 -8.87 -28.60 10.28
C SER A 108 -8.76 -29.83 9.36
N LYS A 109 -9.62 -29.94 8.36
CA LYS A 109 -9.59 -31.00 7.33
C LYS A 109 -8.80 -30.58 6.07
N ASN A 110 -8.06 -29.47 6.13
CA ASN A 110 -7.34 -28.84 5.01
C ASN A 110 -8.22 -28.46 3.80
N GLN A 111 -9.51 -28.18 4.03
CA GLN A 111 -10.41 -27.70 3.00
C GLN A 111 -10.33 -26.17 2.92
N LEU A 112 -10.08 -25.67 1.71
CA LEU A 112 -10.00 -24.23 1.45
C LEU A 112 -11.36 -23.57 1.68
N LYS A 113 -11.35 -22.45 2.38
CA LYS A 113 -12.53 -21.61 2.60
C LYS A 113 -12.71 -20.63 1.46
N ALA A 114 -13.95 -20.36 1.10
CA ALA A 114 -14.26 -19.35 0.11
C ALA A 114 -13.84 -17.95 0.59
N ILE A 115 -13.29 -17.16 -0.32
CA ILE A 115 -13.01 -15.75 -0.11
C ILE A 115 -13.87 -14.95 -1.10
N GLN A 116 -14.66 -14.03 -0.55
CA GLN A 116 -15.43 -13.08 -1.33
C GLN A 116 -14.64 -11.76 -1.34
N TYR A 117 -14.31 -11.28 -2.53
CA TYR A 117 -13.71 -9.97 -2.70
C TYR A 117 -14.82 -8.93 -2.72
N ILE A 118 -14.72 -7.92 -1.86
CA ILE A 118 -15.72 -6.86 -1.71
C ILE A 118 -15.31 -5.61 -2.49
N GLY A 119 -14.00 -5.33 -2.55
CA GLY A 119 -13.48 -4.17 -3.25
C GLY A 119 -12.13 -3.72 -2.71
N LYS A 120 -11.64 -2.63 -3.26
CA LYS A 120 -10.43 -1.95 -2.80
C LYS A 120 -10.65 -0.45 -2.71
N GLU A 121 -9.82 0.20 -1.90
CA GLU A 121 -9.78 1.65 -1.74
C GLU A 121 -8.34 2.11 -1.62
N LYS A 122 -7.94 3.10 -2.42
CA LYS A 122 -6.64 3.76 -2.30
C LYS A 122 -6.75 4.97 -1.39
N GLU A 123 -5.93 4.99 -0.35
CA GLU A 123 -5.83 6.07 0.61
C GLU A 123 -4.35 6.44 0.82
N GLY A 124 -3.96 7.61 0.31
CA GLY A 124 -2.56 8.07 0.35
C GLY A 124 -1.62 7.14 -0.40
N ASP A 125 -0.65 6.58 0.30
CA ASP A 125 0.34 5.62 -0.21
C ASP A 125 -0.10 4.15 -0.09
N ALA A 126 -1.27 3.90 0.50
CA ALA A 126 -1.78 2.57 0.78
C ALA A 126 -3.01 2.22 -0.05
N THR A 127 -3.18 0.91 -0.28
CA THR A 127 -4.40 0.30 -0.81
C THR A 127 -4.98 -0.61 0.26
N TRP A 128 -6.23 -0.36 0.61
CA TRP A 128 -7.06 -1.23 1.43
C TRP A 128 -7.79 -2.22 0.53
N ILE A 129 -7.80 -3.49 0.90
CA ILE A 129 -8.50 -4.57 0.20
C ILE A 129 -9.47 -5.20 1.19
N TYR A 130 -10.74 -5.25 0.82
CA TYR A 130 -11.82 -5.73 1.67
C TYR A 130 -12.28 -7.11 1.20
N LEU A 131 -12.36 -8.05 2.15
CA LEU A 131 -12.75 -9.44 1.88
C LEU A 131 -13.76 -9.91 2.93
N GLU A 132 -14.58 -10.89 2.55
CA GLU A 132 -15.39 -11.67 3.46
C GLU A 132 -15.08 -13.16 3.33
N LEU A 133 -14.94 -13.84 4.46
CA LEU A 133 -14.66 -15.27 4.53
C LEU A 133 -15.77 -15.96 5.33
N PRO A 134 -16.79 -16.52 4.66
CA PRO A 134 -17.87 -17.27 5.33
C PRO A 134 -17.33 -18.50 6.06
N ILE A 135 -17.66 -18.64 7.35
CA ILE A 135 -17.22 -19.74 8.21
C ILE A 135 -18.45 -20.38 8.88
N ASN A 136 -18.82 -21.58 8.44
CA ASN A 136 -19.96 -22.33 8.98
C ASN A 136 -19.52 -23.45 9.96
N GLU A 137 -18.36 -23.31 10.56
CA GLU A 137 -17.74 -24.30 11.46
C GLU A 137 -16.97 -23.61 12.57
N ALA A 138 -16.36 -24.38 13.47
CA ALA A 138 -15.56 -23.83 14.57
C ALA A 138 -14.38 -23.02 14.02
N ILE A 139 -14.09 -21.87 14.65
CA ILE A 139 -12.96 -21.01 14.31
C ILE A 139 -11.64 -21.66 14.77
N SER A 140 -11.67 -22.32 15.94
CA SER A 140 -10.48 -22.99 16.48
C SER A 140 -10.02 -24.10 15.55
N GLY A 141 -8.73 -24.10 15.24
CA GLY A 141 -8.11 -25.06 14.31
C GLY A 141 -8.13 -24.63 12.84
N LEU A 142 -8.68 -23.46 12.50
CA LEU A 142 -8.48 -22.87 11.18
C LEU A 142 -7.00 -22.52 10.98
N LYS A 143 -6.48 -22.73 9.78
CA LYS A 143 -5.11 -22.34 9.41
C LYS A 143 -5.16 -21.20 8.40
N LEU A 144 -4.49 -20.12 8.73
CA LEU A 144 -4.32 -18.97 7.86
C LEU A 144 -2.96 -19.02 7.17
N LYS A 145 -2.95 -18.97 5.84
CA LYS A 145 -1.77 -18.71 5.01
C LYS A 145 -1.82 -17.25 4.56
N ASN A 146 -0.70 -16.55 4.71
CA ASN A 146 -0.51 -15.22 4.18
C ASN A 146 0.91 -15.09 3.64
N ASP A 147 1.06 -15.12 2.33
CA ASP A 147 2.30 -14.83 1.62
C ASP A 147 2.17 -13.66 0.64
N VAL A 148 1.24 -12.75 0.92
CA VAL A 148 1.05 -11.49 0.18
C VAL A 148 2.38 -10.75 0.11
N LEU A 149 2.80 -10.37 -1.11
CA LEU A 149 4.04 -9.66 -1.45
C LEU A 149 5.36 -10.39 -1.13
N ILE A 150 5.35 -11.52 -0.42
CA ILE A 150 6.55 -12.23 0.03
C ILE A 150 7.38 -12.78 -1.13
N ASP A 151 6.75 -13.17 -2.23
CA ASP A 151 7.47 -13.72 -3.39
C ASP A 151 8.21 -12.63 -4.19
N MET A 152 7.80 -11.37 -4.03
CA MET A 152 8.45 -10.21 -4.68
C MET A 152 9.48 -9.54 -3.76
N PHE A 153 9.22 -9.51 -2.43
CA PHE A 153 10.03 -8.80 -1.45
C PHE A 153 10.43 -9.76 -0.33
N GLU A 154 11.73 -10.12 -0.26
CA GLU A 154 12.24 -11.08 0.74
C GLU A 154 12.13 -10.60 2.18
N ASP A 155 12.11 -9.28 2.39
CA ASP A 155 11.96 -8.61 3.68
C ASP A 155 10.49 -8.31 4.05
N GLN A 156 9.53 -8.72 3.22
CA GLN A 156 8.11 -8.52 3.50
C GLN A 156 7.70 -9.10 4.85
N THR A 157 7.01 -8.30 5.63
CA THR A 157 6.38 -8.70 6.89
C THR A 157 4.88 -8.43 6.85
N ASN A 158 4.07 -9.48 7.03
CA ASN A 158 2.62 -9.36 7.06
C ASN A 158 2.11 -9.55 8.49
N ILE A 159 1.49 -8.52 9.05
CA ILE A 159 0.89 -8.56 10.39
C ILE A 159 -0.60 -8.80 10.24
N VAL A 160 -1.12 -9.83 10.90
CA VAL A 160 -2.55 -10.14 10.92
C VAL A 160 -3.06 -10.11 12.36
N ASN A 161 -4.01 -9.22 12.63
CA ASN A 161 -4.75 -9.15 13.88
C ASN A 161 -6.10 -9.86 13.69
N VAL A 162 -6.32 -10.93 14.43
CA VAL A 162 -7.58 -11.68 14.41
C VAL A 162 -8.37 -11.34 15.67
N PHE A 163 -9.61 -10.94 15.51
CA PHE A 163 -10.53 -10.58 16.58
C PHE A 163 -11.73 -11.53 16.59
N VAL A 164 -11.96 -12.19 17.71
CA VAL A 164 -13.13 -13.05 17.95
C VAL A 164 -13.73 -12.64 19.28
N LYS A 165 -14.96 -12.10 19.28
CA LYS A 165 -15.56 -11.44 20.45
C LYS A 165 -14.61 -10.35 20.99
N GLU A 166 -14.26 -10.45 22.28
CA GLU A 166 -13.36 -9.51 22.98
C GLU A 166 -11.87 -9.92 22.86
N GLU A 167 -11.59 -11.09 22.31
CA GLU A 167 -10.23 -11.62 22.20
C GLU A 167 -9.54 -11.14 20.92
N LYS A 168 -8.23 -10.86 21.05
CA LYS A 168 -7.35 -10.51 19.95
C LYS A 168 -6.11 -11.39 19.95
N THR A 169 -5.78 -11.97 18.81
CA THR A 169 -4.50 -12.65 18.56
C THR A 169 -3.82 -12.04 17.35
N SER A 170 -2.50 -11.83 17.44
CA SER A 170 -1.70 -11.26 16.36
C SER A 170 -0.71 -12.29 15.84
N PHE A 171 -0.59 -12.37 14.50
CA PHE A 171 0.33 -13.26 13.80
C PHE A 171 1.25 -12.43 12.90
N ILE A 172 2.52 -12.84 12.80
CA ILE A 172 3.52 -12.19 11.95
C ILE A 172 4.01 -13.21 10.92
N PHE A 173 3.64 -13.00 9.67
CA PHE A 173 4.05 -13.82 8.54
C PHE A 173 5.26 -13.16 7.83
N ASN A 174 6.14 -13.99 7.32
CA ASN A 174 7.33 -13.59 6.57
C ASN A 174 7.80 -14.74 5.67
N ALA A 175 8.93 -14.57 4.98
CA ALA A 175 9.47 -15.59 4.08
C ALA A 175 9.68 -16.97 4.75
N LYS A 176 9.96 -17.00 6.08
CA LYS A 176 10.19 -18.23 6.84
C LYS A 176 8.91 -18.84 7.39
N THR A 177 7.90 -18.03 7.69
CA THR A 177 6.67 -18.49 8.34
C THR A 177 5.47 -17.91 7.59
N LYS A 178 4.83 -18.72 6.77
CA LYS A 178 3.71 -18.33 5.89
C LYS A 178 2.35 -18.89 6.36
N ILE A 179 2.31 -19.72 7.42
CA ILE A 179 1.07 -20.38 7.89
C ILE A 179 1.04 -20.38 9.42
N PHE A 180 -0.11 -19.99 9.97
CA PHE A 180 -0.42 -20.12 11.39
C PHE A 180 -1.77 -20.80 11.64
N SER A 181 -1.90 -21.50 12.77
CA SER A 181 -3.19 -21.98 13.25
C SER A 181 -3.87 -20.92 14.11
N ILE A 182 -5.13 -20.69 13.83
CA ILE A 182 -5.98 -19.77 14.59
C ILE A 182 -6.65 -20.60 15.70
N ASN A 183 -6.37 -20.27 16.95
CA ASN A 183 -6.98 -20.90 18.11
C ASN A 183 -7.55 -19.82 19.01
N PHE A 184 -8.84 -19.94 19.33
CA PHE A 184 -9.56 -19.17 20.32
C PHE A 184 -10.29 -20.12 21.25
N GLU A 185 -10.34 -19.82 22.51
CA GLU A 185 -11.04 -20.60 23.54
C GLU A 185 -12.54 -20.25 23.63
#